data_8626780d6e9e64115c622ed194b8c35c
#
_entry.id   8626780d6e9e64115c622ed194b8c35c
#
_cell.length_a   1.000
_cell.length_b   1.000
_cell.length_c   1.000
_cell.angle_alpha   90.00
_cell.angle_beta   90.00
_cell.angle_gamma   90.00
#
_symmetry.space_group_name_H-M   'P 1'
#
loop_
_entity.id
_entity.type
_entity.pdbx_description
1 polymer ?
#
loop_
_entity_poly.entity_id
_entity_poly.type
_entity_poly.pdbx_seq_one_letter_code
_entity_poly.pdbx_strand_id
1 'polypeptide(L)'
;MKLLRKRDYPGGKFTLAFVGYGDESNNTVIELTHNWGQAEPYDLGSAFRHLAVGVPDVYKTCERLASAGVKIPRSAGPMAHGGSVIAFIEDPDGYRIELIQRP
;
A
#
# COMPACT_ATOMS: atom_id res chain seq x y z
N MET A 1 -6.84 3.02 6.35
CA MET A 1 -5.68 2.57 7.13
C MET A 1 -5.14 3.73 7.94
N LYS A 2 -4.66 3.47 9.15
CA LYS A 2 -4.16 4.52 10.06
C LYS A 2 -2.73 4.22 10.45
N LEU A 3 -1.96 5.27 10.78
CA LEU A 3 -0.68 5.12 11.43
C LEU A 3 -0.94 4.69 12.89
N LEU A 4 -0.48 3.50 13.25
CA LEU A 4 -0.71 2.91 14.57
C LEU A 4 0.41 3.28 15.55
N ARG A 5 1.66 3.20 15.10
CA ARG A 5 2.83 3.63 15.86
C ARG A 5 4.01 3.90 14.94
N LYS A 6 4.95 4.69 15.44
CA LYS A 6 6.16 5.06 14.72
C LYS A 6 7.31 5.18 15.71
N ARG A 7 8.49 4.68 15.34
CA ARG A 7 9.65 4.75 16.23
C ARG A 7 10.94 4.91 15.42
N ASP A 8 11.82 5.78 15.91
CA ASP A 8 13.16 5.97 15.39
C ASP A 8 14.15 5.07 16.10
N TYR A 9 15.10 4.53 15.35
CA TYR A 9 16.20 3.71 15.85
C TYR A 9 17.52 4.34 15.41
N PRO A 10 18.02 5.35 16.16
CA PRO A 10 19.23 6.09 15.75
C PRO A 10 20.48 5.22 15.61
N GLY A 11 20.61 4.18 16.45
CA GLY A 11 21.73 3.26 16.38
C GLY A 11 21.79 2.46 15.09
N GLY A 12 20.63 2.17 14.50
CA GLY A 12 20.53 1.46 13.21
C GLY A 12 20.26 2.39 12.03
N LYS A 13 20.03 3.68 12.31
CA LYS A 13 19.71 4.71 11.31
C LYS A 13 18.51 4.34 10.47
N PHE A 14 17.42 3.93 11.13
CA PHE A 14 16.16 3.66 10.46
C PHE A 14 14.97 4.05 11.33
N THR A 15 13.83 4.22 10.70
CA THR A 15 12.54 4.48 11.32
C THR A 15 11.55 3.42 10.91
N LEU A 16 10.77 2.90 11.84
CA LEU A 16 9.66 2.00 11.58
C LEU A 16 8.34 2.74 11.75
N ALA A 17 7.41 2.50 10.83
CA ALA A 17 6.03 2.97 10.94
C ALA A 17 5.09 1.79 10.66
N PHE A 18 4.09 1.62 11.53
CA PHE A 18 3.13 0.53 11.41
C PHE A 18 1.77 1.12 11.05
N VAL A 19 1.21 0.65 9.95
CA VAL A 19 -0.09 1.08 9.45
C VAL A 19 -1.06 -0.09 9.37
N GLY A 20 -2.32 0.17 9.64
CA GLY A 20 -3.34 -0.85 9.63
C GLY A 20 -4.73 -0.31 9.90
N TYR A 21 -5.69 -1.22 9.93
CA TYR A 21 -7.11 -0.88 10.16
C TYR A 21 -7.53 -1.02 11.62
N GLY A 22 -6.69 -1.58 12.46
CA GLY A 22 -6.99 -1.79 13.87
C GLY A 22 -5.73 -2.15 14.65
N ASP A 23 -5.92 -2.47 15.93
CA ASP A 23 -4.83 -2.82 16.83
C ASP A 23 -4.05 -4.04 16.32
N GLU A 24 -2.73 -3.97 16.36
CA GLU A 24 -1.87 -5.04 15.84
C GLU A 24 -1.94 -6.34 16.64
N SER A 25 -2.54 -6.32 17.84
CA SER A 25 -2.74 -7.53 18.63
C SER A 25 -3.77 -8.48 18.01
N ASN A 26 -4.68 -7.96 17.20
CA ASN A 26 -5.75 -8.74 16.57
C ASN A 26 -6.04 -8.37 15.12
N ASN A 27 -5.17 -7.58 14.49
CA ASN A 27 -5.27 -7.20 13.08
C ASN A 27 -3.92 -7.34 12.41
N THR A 28 -3.93 -7.65 11.13
CA THR A 28 -2.73 -7.62 10.31
C THR A 28 -2.33 -6.17 10.04
N VAL A 29 -1.05 -5.88 10.17
CA VAL A 29 -0.50 -4.55 9.94
C VAL A 29 0.64 -4.61 8.93
N ILE A 30 0.97 -3.48 8.34
CA ILE A 30 2.13 -3.34 7.46
C ILE A 30 3.20 -2.57 8.22
N GLU A 31 4.38 -3.16 8.32
CA GLU A 31 5.58 -2.49 8.83
C GLU A 31 6.29 -1.80 7.67
N LEU A 32 6.42 -0.50 7.75
CA LEU A 32 7.17 0.31 6.79
C LEU A 32 8.51 0.67 7.41
N THR A 33 9.58 0.45 6.67
CA THR A 33 10.93 0.80 7.10
C THR A 33 11.48 1.93 6.26
N HIS A 34 11.88 3.02 6.91
CA HIS A 34 12.63 4.10 6.27
C HIS A 34 14.09 4.02 6.71
N ASN A 35 14.98 3.70 5.78
CA ASN A 35 16.42 3.70 6.03
C ASN A 35 16.99 5.09 5.80
N TRP A 36 17.57 5.68 6.84
CA TRP A 36 18.13 7.03 6.76
C TRP A 36 19.33 7.06 5.81
N GLY A 37 19.43 8.08 5.00
CA GLY A 37 20.53 8.22 4.07
C GLY A 37 20.44 7.36 2.80
N GLN A 38 19.35 6.65 2.62
CA GLN A 38 19.10 5.89 1.37
C GLN A 38 18.78 6.88 0.25
N ALA A 39 19.78 7.19 -0.57
CA ALA A 39 19.65 8.18 -1.66
C ALA A 39 19.10 7.59 -2.95
N GLU A 40 19.45 6.32 -3.25
CA GLU A 40 19.05 5.65 -4.47
C GLU A 40 17.76 4.84 -4.28
N PRO A 41 16.91 4.72 -5.33
CA PRO A 41 15.75 3.84 -5.27
C PRO A 41 16.17 2.39 -5.04
N TYR A 42 15.32 1.63 -4.34
CA TYR A 42 15.54 0.20 -4.20
C TYR A 42 15.25 -0.53 -5.51
N ASP A 43 15.97 -1.61 -5.75
CA ASP A 43 15.65 -2.53 -6.84
C ASP A 43 14.47 -3.41 -6.40
N LEU A 44 13.32 -3.25 -7.06
CA LEU A 44 12.12 -4.01 -6.73
C LEU A 44 12.21 -5.47 -7.18
N GLY A 45 13.10 -5.78 -8.11
CA GLY A 45 13.24 -7.12 -8.67
C GLY A 45 12.04 -7.54 -9.52
N SER A 46 12.04 -8.80 -9.93
CA SER A 46 10.99 -9.37 -10.79
C SER A 46 10.05 -10.34 -10.07
N ALA A 47 10.36 -10.74 -8.84
CA ALA A 47 9.58 -11.74 -8.11
C ALA A 47 8.42 -11.16 -7.30
N PHE A 48 8.64 -10.01 -6.67
CA PHE A 48 7.57 -9.35 -5.90
C PHE A 48 6.53 -8.77 -6.84
N ARG A 49 5.24 -9.07 -6.59
CA ARG A 49 4.15 -8.59 -7.43
C ARG A 49 3.42 -7.41 -6.78
N HIS A 50 2.72 -7.64 -5.69
CA HIS A 50 1.94 -6.61 -5.01
C HIS A 50 1.44 -7.08 -3.66
N LEU A 51 1.03 -6.12 -2.83
CA LEU A 51 0.14 -6.36 -1.69
C LEU A 51 -1.30 -6.15 -2.16
N ALA A 52 -2.26 -6.82 -1.53
CA ALA A 52 -3.67 -6.61 -1.81
C ALA A 52 -4.37 -6.02 -0.58
N VAL A 53 -5.18 -5.01 -0.80
CA VAL A 53 -5.93 -4.31 0.26
C VAL A 53 -7.41 -4.33 -0.08
N GLY A 54 -8.24 -4.85 0.83
CA GLY A 54 -9.68 -4.83 0.68
C GLY A 54 -10.26 -3.45 1.01
N VAL A 55 -11.12 -2.94 0.14
CA VAL A 55 -11.83 -1.67 0.33
C VAL A 55 -13.31 -1.85 0.00
N PRO A 56 -14.22 -1.08 0.63
CA PRO A 56 -15.65 -1.22 0.36
C PRO A 56 -16.07 -0.85 -1.05
N ASP A 57 -15.43 0.16 -1.64
CA ASP A 57 -15.75 0.68 -2.98
C ASP A 57 -14.45 1.08 -3.68
N VAL A 58 -14.01 0.27 -4.64
CA VAL A 58 -12.77 0.51 -5.38
C VAL A 58 -12.87 1.76 -6.23
N TYR A 59 -14.05 2.02 -6.84
CA TYR A 59 -14.22 3.21 -7.69
C TYR A 59 -14.04 4.50 -6.89
N LYS A 60 -14.72 4.62 -5.75
CA LYS A 60 -14.59 5.79 -4.88
C LYS A 60 -13.20 5.94 -4.28
N THR A 61 -12.58 4.83 -3.91
CA THR A 61 -11.21 4.85 -3.39
C THR A 61 -10.25 5.36 -4.45
N CYS A 62 -10.36 4.90 -5.70
CA CYS A 62 -9.53 5.38 -6.80
C CYS A 62 -9.74 6.86 -7.10
N GLU A 63 -10.99 7.35 -7.07
CA GLU A 63 -11.27 8.78 -7.24
C GLU A 63 -10.55 9.63 -6.20
N ARG A 64 -10.66 9.23 -4.94
CA ARG A 64 -10.00 9.93 -3.83
C ARG A 64 -8.48 9.91 -3.95
N LEU A 65 -7.91 8.76 -4.30
CA LEU A 65 -6.45 8.59 -4.44
C LEU A 65 -5.92 9.36 -5.66
N ALA A 66 -6.64 9.34 -6.78
CA ALA A 66 -6.28 10.12 -7.95
C ALA A 66 -6.24 11.62 -7.66
N SER A 67 -7.22 12.11 -6.90
CA SER A 67 -7.26 13.51 -6.44
C SER A 67 -6.07 13.86 -5.54
N ALA A 68 -5.51 12.88 -4.84
CA ALA A 68 -4.32 13.04 -4.01
C ALA A 68 -3.01 12.85 -4.79
N GLY A 69 -3.07 12.63 -6.11
CA GLY A 69 -1.90 12.47 -6.96
C GLY A 69 -1.32 11.06 -7.02
N VAL A 70 -2.04 10.06 -6.55
CA VAL A 70 -1.60 8.66 -6.61
C VAL A 70 -1.72 8.12 -8.03
N LYS A 71 -0.68 7.43 -8.51
CA LYS A 71 -0.70 6.77 -9.81
C LYS A 71 -1.59 5.53 -9.77
N ILE A 72 -2.40 5.35 -10.81
CA ILE A 72 -3.32 4.21 -10.95
C ILE A 72 -3.02 3.49 -12.27
N PRO A 73 -2.03 2.55 -12.28
CA PRO A 73 -1.64 1.84 -13.51
C PRO A 73 -2.76 1.01 -14.13
N ARG A 74 -3.70 0.53 -13.29
CA ARG A 74 -4.86 -0.20 -13.77
C ARG A 74 -6.11 0.40 -13.11
N SER A 75 -6.97 1.01 -13.91
CA SER A 75 -8.20 1.66 -13.45
C SER A 75 -9.17 0.67 -12.81
N ALA A 76 -10.05 1.18 -11.94
CA ALA A 76 -11.07 0.38 -11.29
C ALA A 76 -12.01 -0.25 -12.32
N GLY A 77 -12.27 -1.53 -12.14
CA GLY A 77 -13.17 -2.31 -13.00
C GLY A 77 -13.13 -3.79 -12.66
N PRO A 78 -14.04 -4.58 -13.24
CA PRO A 78 -14.05 -6.02 -13.04
C PRO A 78 -12.76 -6.66 -13.56
N MET A 79 -12.26 -7.67 -12.84
CA MET A 79 -11.13 -8.44 -13.36
C MET A 79 -11.58 -9.38 -14.49
N ALA A 80 -10.64 -9.70 -15.41
CA ALA A 80 -10.94 -10.46 -16.62
C ALA A 80 -11.47 -11.88 -16.33
N HIS A 81 -11.00 -12.50 -15.26
CA HIS A 81 -11.32 -13.89 -14.89
C HIS A 81 -11.89 -13.97 -13.50
N GLY A 82 -13.03 -13.36 -13.26
CA GLY A 82 -13.69 -13.32 -11.97
C GLY A 82 -14.67 -12.16 -11.90
N GLY A 83 -15.41 -12.06 -10.80
CA GLY A 83 -16.43 -11.03 -10.64
C GLY A 83 -15.98 -9.84 -9.79
N SER A 84 -14.81 -9.91 -9.19
CA SER A 84 -14.36 -8.86 -8.28
C SER A 84 -13.95 -7.58 -9.02
N VAL A 85 -14.34 -6.44 -8.48
CA VAL A 85 -13.84 -5.13 -8.93
C VAL A 85 -12.47 -4.91 -8.29
N ILE A 86 -11.47 -4.62 -9.10
CA ILE A 86 -10.11 -4.38 -8.65
C ILE A 86 -9.56 -3.10 -9.30
N ALA A 87 -8.46 -2.63 -8.74
CA ALA A 87 -7.59 -1.61 -9.34
C ALA A 87 -6.16 -1.88 -8.89
N PHE A 88 -5.18 -1.33 -9.60
CA PHE A 88 -3.80 -1.27 -9.12
C PHE A 88 -3.40 0.18 -8.96
N ILE A 89 -2.79 0.47 -7.82
CA ILE A 89 -2.18 1.76 -7.52
C ILE A 89 -0.69 1.55 -7.29
N GLU A 90 0.09 2.62 -7.30
CA GLU A 90 1.50 2.60 -6.95
C GLU A 90 1.76 3.43 -5.71
N ASP A 91 2.62 2.92 -4.81
CA ASP A 91 3.13 3.72 -3.72
C ASP A 91 4.24 4.66 -4.23
N PRO A 92 4.76 5.58 -3.38
CA PRO A 92 5.80 6.53 -3.82
C PRO A 92 7.10 5.87 -4.30
N ASP A 93 7.36 4.62 -3.93
CA ASP A 93 8.56 3.89 -4.32
C ASP A 93 8.36 3.01 -5.56
N GLY A 94 7.15 3.01 -6.13
CA GLY A 94 6.81 2.24 -7.32
C GLY A 94 6.26 0.85 -7.04
N TYR A 95 6.06 0.47 -5.78
CA TYR A 95 5.43 -0.80 -5.45
C TYR A 95 3.94 -0.77 -5.77
N ARG A 96 3.45 -1.84 -6.37
CA ARG A 96 2.04 -1.96 -6.70
C ARG A 96 1.23 -2.48 -5.54
N ILE A 97 0.04 -1.91 -5.41
CA ILE A 97 -0.96 -2.32 -4.43
C ILE A 97 -2.25 -2.60 -5.19
N GLU A 98 -2.77 -3.81 -5.04
CA GLU A 98 -4.07 -4.17 -5.59
C GLU A 98 -5.16 -3.74 -4.61
N LEU A 99 -6.13 -2.99 -5.10
CA LEU A 99 -7.36 -2.71 -4.36
C LEU A 99 -8.42 -3.72 -4.79
N ILE A 100 -9.01 -4.41 -3.83
CA ILE A 100 -10.05 -5.40 -4.08
C ILE A 100 -11.32 -4.98 -3.37
N GLN A 101 -12.44 -4.99 -4.08
CA GLN A 101 -13.72 -4.63 -3.48
C GLN A 101 -14.18 -5.72 -2.52
N ARG A 102 -14.35 -5.32 -1.28
CA ARG A 102 -14.86 -6.16 -0.20
C ARG A 102 -15.92 -5.39 0.57
N PRO A 103 -17.11 -5.96 0.74
CA PRO A 103 -18.19 -5.30 1.49
C PRO A 103 -17.87 -5.15 3.00
#